data_e74ba0af9c133d133a2cae7f61b9d534
#
_entry.id   e74ba0af9c133d133a2cae7f61b9d534
#
_cell.length_a   1.000
_cell.length_b   1.000
_cell.length_c   1.000
_cell.angle_alpha   90.00
_cell.angle_beta   90.00
_cell.angle_gamma   90.00
#
_symmetry.space_group_name_H-M   'P 1'
#
loop_
_entity.id
_entity.type
_entity.pdbx_description
1 polymer ?
#
loop_
_entity_poly.entity_id
_entity_poly.type
_entity_poly.pdbx_seq_one_letter_code
_entity_poly.pdbx_strand_id
1 'polypeptide(L)'
;MKKNLFMYMTAFLLSFVMAFSLAACGSGGEPASSEPDQQEVEEVVEDVYGTKTLSYFHKYLVGGAYTMESKYDMDGMEVTSYSAVDGNQMYSKTTMDGMESILILTEDAQYILDPASKMAIKMAIGADGSGLSTQEMFAEEEANYETAVSTGDMDVNGKTYFYEEFIVEDISVKYCFDGDDMKYILTEAEGMEIAMEIISMEKGADADLFVVPDGYEVMAF
;
A
#
# COMPACT_ATOMS: atom_id res chain seq x y z
N MET A 1 24.46 -2.68 -18.02
CA MET A 1 23.03 -2.40 -17.93
C MET A 1 22.32 -3.06 -16.74
N LYS A 2 22.74 -4.23 -16.19
CA LYS A 2 22.06 -4.90 -15.05
C LYS A 2 22.18 -4.20 -13.68
N LYS A 3 23.21 -3.37 -13.46
CA LYS A 3 23.42 -2.67 -12.16
C LYS A 3 22.44 -1.52 -11.90
N ASN A 4 21.93 -0.87 -12.95
CA ASN A 4 21.01 0.25 -12.81
C ASN A 4 19.57 -0.22 -12.55
N LEU A 5 19.19 -1.40 -13.05
CA LEU A 5 17.87 -1.98 -12.87
C LEU A 5 17.58 -2.29 -11.39
N PHE A 6 18.58 -2.77 -10.66
CA PHE A 6 18.42 -3.06 -9.20
C PHE A 6 18.21 -1.78 -8.37
N MET A 7 18.84 -0.66 -8.79
CA MET A 7 18.71 0.64 -8.13
C MET A 7 17.34 1.30 -8.42
N TYR A 8 16.77 1.07 -9.61
CA TYR A 8 15.41 1.53 -9.94
C TYR A 8 14.34 0.67 -9.26
N MET A 9 14.59 -0.64 -9.07
CA MET A 9 13.70 -1.54 -8.35
C MET A 9 13.51 -1.16 -6.88
N THR A 10 14.59 -0.85 -6.18
CA THR A 10 14.53 -0.35 -4.78
C THR A 10 13.86 1.03 -4.70
N ALA A 11 14.07 1.89 -5.68
CA ALA A 11 13.44 3.21 -5.72
C ALA A 11 11.94 3.13 -6.02
N PHE A 12 11.49 2.18 -6.87
CA PHE A 12 10.08 2.05 -7.23
C PHE A 12 9.25 1.34 -6.14
N LEU A 13 9.82 0.33 -5.47
CA LEU A 13 9.22 -0.26 -4.25
C LEU A 13 9.13 0.77 -3.12
N LEU A 14 10.16 1.62 -2.96
CA LEU A 14 10.11 2.74 -2.03
C LEU A 14 9.11 3.81 -2.45
N SER A 15 8.92 4.11 -3.74
CA SER A 15 8.02 5.19 -4.18
C SER A 15 6.54 4.81 -4.05
N PHE A 16 6.16 3.53 -4.18
CA PHE A 16 4.77 3.14 -3.90
C PHE A 16 4.45 3.16 -2.39
N VAL A 17 5.45 2.90 -1.55
CA VAL A 17 5.39 3.09 -0.09
C VAL A 17 5.60 4.56 0.27
N MET A 18 6.40 5.33 -0.50
CA MET A 18 6.70 6.75 -0.24
C MET A 18 5.71 7.73 -0.87
N ALA A 19 4.86 7.33 -1.80
CA ALA A 19 3.72 8.18 -2.21
C ALA A 19 2.79 8.48 -1.02
N PHE A 20 2.87 7.64 0.04
CA PHE A 20 2.21 7.84 1.32
C PHE A 20 3.09 8.46 2.43
N SER A 21 4.38 8.79 2.20
CA SER A 21 5.29 9.12 3.32
C SER A 21 6.01 10.47 3.27
N LEU A 22 5.70 11.39 2.34
CA LEU A 22 6.45 12.65 2.19
C LEU A 22 5.77 13.93 2.70
N ALA A 23 4.61 13.85 3.37
CA ALA A 23 3.86 15.02 3.83
C ALA A 23 3.93 15.29 5.34
N ALA A 24 4.92 14.85 6.09
CA ALA A 24 5.01 15.12 7.54
C ALA A 24 6.03 16.22 7.86
N CYS A 25 5.60 17.48 7.84
CA CYS A 25 6.25 18.55 8.58
C CYS A 25 5.20 19.52 9.14
N GLY A 26 4.85 19.42 10.44
CA GLY A 26 4.17 20.50 11.14
C GLY A 26 3.23 20.14 12.30
N SER A 27 3.78 20.31 13.52
CA SER A 27 3.18 20.79 14.78
C SER A 27 2.01 20.04 15.47
N GLY A 28 2.37 19.52 16.57
CA GLY A 28 1.88 19.33 17.93
C GLY A 28 0.43 19.66 18.34
N GLY A 29 -0.23 18.70 19.02
CA GLY A 29 -1.41 18.91 19.85
C GLY A 29 -1.69 17.66 20.68
N GLU A 30 -1.80 17.85 22.00
CA GLU A 30 -1.91 16.85 23.06
C GLU A 30 -3.18 15.98 23.03
N PRO A 31 -3.17 14.80 23.71
CA PRO A 31 -4.19 13.77 23.52
C PRO A 31 -5.36 13.90 24.51
N ALA A 32 -6.54 13.59 24.05
CA ALA A 32 -7.69 13.31 24.92
C ALA A 32 -8.09 11.83 24.77
N SER A 33 -7.94 11.11 25.88
CA SER A 33 -8.38 9.72 26.04
C SER A 33 -9.90 9.60 26.12
N SER A 34 -10.48 8.67 25.39
CA SER A 34 -11.73 7.98 25.77
C SER A 34 -11.89 6.70 24.97
N GLU A 35 -11.84 5.56 25.65
CA GLU A 35 -12.28 4.27 25.11
C GLU A 35 -13.78 4.33 24.82
N PRO A 36 -14.24 3.71 23.73
CA PRO A 36 -15.58 3.15 23.71
C PRO A 36 -15.62 1.67 23.38
N ASP A 37 -16.55 1.01 24.08
CA ASP A 37 -17.02 -0.35 23.97
C ASP A 37 -17.17 -0.86 22.53
N GLN A 38 -16.63 -2.05 22.28
CA GLN A 38 -16.87 -2.83 21.08
C GLN A 38 -18.30 -3.33 21.04
N GLN A 39 -19.13 -2.75 20.23
CA GLN A 39 -20.35 -3.37 19.69
C GLN A 39 -20.12 -3.63 18.20
N GLU A 40 -20.08 -4.91 17.88
CA GLU A 40 -20.11 -5.44 16.53
C GLU A 40 -21.44 -5.03 15.88
N VAL A 41 -21.40 -4.05 15.00
CA VAL A 41 -22.53 -3.65 14.16
C VAL A 41 -22.14 -3.98 12.74
N GLU A 42 -22.71 -5.07 12.19
CA GLU A 42 -22.79 -5.24 10.74
C GLU A 42 -23.70 -4.11 10.20
N GLU A 43 -23.10 -2.98 9.90
CA GLU A 43 -23.81 -1.88 9.25
C GLU A 43 -23.57 -1.98 7.74
N VAL A 44 -24.69 -2.14 7.03
CA VAL A 44 -24.77 -1.91 5.59
C VAL A 44 -24.41 -0.43 5.37
N VAL A 45 -23.17 -0.15 5.01
CA VAL A 45 -22.71 1.20 4.68
C VAL A 45 -23.23 1.51 3.28
N GLU A 46 -24.43 2.07 3.19
CA GLU A 46 -24.89 2.79 2.01
C GLU A 46 -24.04 4.08 1.89
N ASP A 47 -23.39 4.26 0.76
CA ASP A 47 -22.69 5.45 0.20
C ASP A 47 -22.68 6.72 1.10
N VAL A 48 -21.92 6.68 2.18
CA VAL A 48 -21.70 7.86 3.03
C VAL A 48 -20.56 8.73 2.47
N TYR A 49 -19.72 8.15 1.61
CA TYR A 49 -18.53 8.78 1.06
C TYR A 49 -18.76 9.15 -0.41
N GLY A 50 -18.34 10.34 -0.82
CA GLY A 50 -18.63 10.93 -2.13
C GLY A 50 -18.12 10.12 -3.35
N THR A 51 -17.15 9.21 -3.17
CA THR A 51 -16.59 8.39 -4.25
C THR A 51 -16.52 6.90 -3.87
N LYS A 52 -16.53 6.02 -4.89
CA LYS A 52 -16.32 4.57 -4.67
C LYS A 52 -14.93 4.27 -4.11
N THR A 53 -13.92 5.00 -4.58
CA THR A 53 -12.54 4.87 -4.12
C THR A 53 -12.44 5.15 -2.62
N LEU A 54 -13.04 6.24 -2.16
CA LEU A 54 -13.04 6.60 -0.75
C LEU A 54 -13.80 5.56 0.10
N SER A 55 -14.98 5.13 -0.37
CA SER A 55 -15.75 4.06 0.26
C SER A 55 -14.96 2.75 0.38
N TYR A 56 -14.23 2.40 -0.69
CA TYR A 56 -13.37 1.22 -0.71
C TYR A 56 -12.20 1.32 0.28
N PHE A 57 -11.56 2.48 0.36
CA PHE A 57 -10.50 2.73 1.32
C PHE A 57 -11.00 2.68 2.75
N HIS A 58 -12.15 3.29 3.04
CA HIS A 58 -12.77 3.17 4.36
C HIS A 58 -13.10 1.72 4.74
N LYS A 59 -13.57 0.94 3.78
CA LYS A 59 -13.88 -0.48 4.00
C LYS A 59 -12.67 -1.29 4.46
N TYR A 60 -11.48 -1.01 3.93
CA TYR A 60 -10.29 -1.83 4.14
C TYR A 60 -9.21 -1.14 4.99
N LEU A 61 -8.92 0.15 4.75
CA LEU A 61 -7.77 0.83 5.36
C LEU A 61 -8.09 1.42 6.73
N VAL A 62 -9.32 1.92 6.94
CA VAL A 62 -9.70 2.55 8.21
C VAL A 62 -9.73 1.56 9.38
N GLY A 63 -9.85 0.27 9.13
CA GLY A 63 -9.75 -0.77 10.15
C GLY A 63 -8.33 -1.02 10.69
N GLY A 64 -7.30 -0.40 10.08
CA GLY A 64 -5.91 -0.49 10.48
C GLY A 64 -5.20 -1.81 10.14
N ALA A 65 -5.93 -2.85 9.71
CA ALA A 65 -5.34 -4.12 9.34
C ALA A 65 -5.97 -4.66 8.05
N TYR A 66 -5.12 -4.96 7.06
CA TYR A 66 -5.55 -5.56 5.78
C TYR A 66 -4.42 -6.32 5.11
N THR A 67 -4.81 -7.16 4.14
CA THR A 67 -3.88 -7.77 3.17
C THR A 67 -4.30 -7.41 1.76
N MET A 68 -3.33 -7.29 0.87
CA MET A 68 -3.54 -7.03 -0.55
C MET A 68 -2.59 -7.90 -1.38
N GLU A 69 -3.14 -8.57 -2.38
CA GLU A 69 -2.37 -9.23 -3.42
C GLU A 69 -2.58 -8.50 -4.75
N SER A 70 -1.50 -8.18 -5.42
CA SER A 70 -1.52 -7.45 -6.68
C SER A 70 -0.49 -7.97 -7.66
N LYS A 71 -0.68 -7.65 -8.94
CA LYS A 71 0.32 -7.88 -9.98
C LYS A 71 0.32 -6.76 -11.00
N TYR A 72 1.47 -6.53 -11.62
CA TYR A 72 1.64 -5.59 -12.73
C TYR A 72 2.78 -6.04 -13.64
N ASP A 73 2.81 -5.50 -14.85
CA ASP A 73 3.92 -5.70 -15.79
C ASP A 73 4.87 -4.50 -15.74
N MET A 74 6.14 -4.77 -15.66
CA MET A 74 7.18 -3.76 -15.74
C MET A 74 8.20 -4.15 -16.82
N ASP A 75 8.13 -3.48 -17.96
CA ASP A 75 8.99 -3.74 -19.12
C ASP A 75 8.96 -5.21 -19.60
N GLY A 76 7.78 -5.85 -19.59
CA GLY A 76 7.59 -7.23 -19.99
C GLY A 76 7.97 -8.26 -18.92
N MET A 77 8.20 -7.83 -17.69
CA MET A 77 8.41 -8.69 -16.53
C MET A 77 7.20 -8.60 -15.61
N GLU A 78 6.57 -9.74 -15.34
CA GLU A 78 5.49 -9.80 -14.36
C GLU A 78 6.04 -9.65 -12.95
N VAL A 79 5.48 -8.71 -12.22
CA VAL A 79 5.74 -8.49 -10.80
C VAL A 79 4.48 -8.83 -10.02
N THR A 80 4.61 -9.70 -9.04
CA THR A 80 3.54 -9.98 -8.08
C THR A 80 3.94 -9.44 -6.71
N SER A 81 2.98 -8.87 -5.99
CA SER A 81 3.19 -8.34 -4.65
C SER A 81 2.09 -8.83 -3.73
N TYR A 82 2.49 -9.24 -2.53
CA TYR A 82 1.61 -9.49 -1.41
C TYR A 82 2.00 -8.56 -0.26
N SER A 83 1.07 -7.74 0.19
CA SER A 83 1.27 -6.79 1.27
C SER A 83 0.30 -7.07 2.41
N ALA A 84 0.78 -6.90 3.64
CA ALA A 84 -0.04 -6.93 4.84
C ALA A 84 0.30 -5.71 5.69
N VAL A 85 -0.71 -5.10 6.27
CA VAL A 85 -0.58 -3.93 7.16
C VAL A 85 -1.36 -4.20 8.42
N ASP A 86 -0.82 -3.80 9.57
CA ASP A 86 -1.52 -3.77 10.86
C ASP A 86 -0.97 -2.61 11.70
N GLY A 87 -1.75 -1.54 11.82
CA GLY A 87 -1.33 -0.31 12.47
C GLY A 87 -0.07 0.28 11.83
N ASN A 88 1.03 0.32 12.59
CA ASN A 88 2.35 0.83 12.16
C ASN A 88 3.24 -0.25 11.57
N GLN A 89 2.76 -1.48 11.43
CA GLN A 89 3.53 -2.59 10.91
C GLN A 89 3.15 -2.85 9.45
N MET A 90 4.13 -3.19 8.64
CA MET A 90 3.93 -3.55 7.24
C MET A 90 4.81 -4.76 6.88
N TYR A 91 4.24 -5.66 6.14
CA TYR A 91 4.92 -6.73 5.44
C TYR A 91 4.68 -6.54 3.94
N SER A 92 5.72 -6.68 3.14
CA SER A 92 5.59 -6.71 1.68
C SER A 92 6.50 -7.78 1.11
N LYS A 93 5.92 -8.71 0.36
CA LYS A 93 6.66 -9.71 -0.41
C LYS A 93 6.46 -9.43 -1.89
N THR A 94 7.54 -9.22 -2.62
CA THR A 94 7.54 -9.00 -4.05
C THR A 94 8.29 -10.12 -4.75
N THR A 95 7.69 -10.64 -5.82
CA THR A 95 8.32 -11.63 -6.69
C THR A 95 8.43 -11.06 -8.10
N MET A 96 9.62 -11.10 -8.67
CA MET A 96 9.91 -10.69 -10.04
C MET A 96 10.92 -11.67 -10.65
N ASP A 97 10.58 -12.24 -11.81
CA ASP A 97 11.42 -13.21 -12.53
C ASP A 97 11.91 -14.36 -11.63
N GLY A 98 11.03 -14.83 -10.72
CA GLY A 98 11.32 -15.90 -9.76
C GLY A 98 12.22 -15.50 -8.59
N MET A 99 12.65 -14.25 -8.51
CA MET A 99 13.35 -13.69 -7.35
C MET A 99 12.34 -13.11 -6.36
N GLU A 100 12.49 -13.49 -5.10
CA GLU A 100 11.66 -12.97 -4.01
C GLU A 100 12.46 -11.97 -3.17
N SER A 101 11.81 -10.90 -2.77
CA SER A 101 12.27 -9.93 -1.77
C SER A 101 11.17 -9.70 -0.75
N ILE A 102 11.53 -9.65 0.51
CA ILE A 102 10.59 -9.37 1.60
C ILE A 102 11.05 -8.13 2.36
N LEU A 103 10.11 -7.22 2.58
CA LEU A 103 10.27 -6.06 3.45
C LEU A 103 9.36 -6.26 4.66
N ILE A 104 9.91 -6.11 5.86
CA ILE A 104 9.14 -6.03 7.11
C ILE A 104 9.46 -4.70 7.77
N LEU A 105 8.42 -3.91 8.01
CA LEU A 105 8.49 -2.68 8.77
C LEU A 105 7.82 -2.91 10.13
N THR A 106 8.52 -2.57 11.20
CA THR A 106 8.00 -2.57 12.57
C THR A 106 8.14 -1.15 13.17
N GLU A 107 7.67 -0.94 14.39
CA GLU A 107 7.79 0.37 15.05
C GLU A 107 9.23 0.84 15.23
N ASP A 108 10.19 -0.09 15.36
CA ASP A 108 11.59 0.21 15.72
C ASP A 108 12.61 -0.08 14.60
N ALA A 109 12.22 -0.84 13.58
CA ALA A 109 13.15 -1.29 12.57
C ALA A 109 12.48 -1.64 11.23
N GLN A 110 13.27 -1.51 10.19
CA GLN A 110 13.01 -2.06 8.86
C GLN A 110 13.92 -3.26 8.62
N TYR A 111 13.35 -4.34 8.10
CA TYR A 111 14.09 -5.54 7.70
C TYR A 111 13.90 -5.78 6.21
N ILE A 112 15.01 -5.97 5.50
CA ILE A 112 15.00 -6.43 4.10
C ILE A 112 15.53 -7.86 4.10
N LEU A 113 14.71 -8.81 3.66
CA LEU A 113 15.03 -10.23 3.66
C LEU A 113 15.27 -10.72 2.23
N ASP A 114 16.31 -11.52 2.08
CA ASP A 114 16.56 -12.34 0.92
C ASP A 114 16.24 -13.81 1.28
N PRO A 115 15.10 -14.36 0.80
CA PRO A 115 14.71 -15.73 1.09
C PRO A 115 15.67 -16.78 0.53
N ALA A 116 16.38 -16.49 -0.55
CA ALA A 116 17.29 -17.42 -1.19
C ALA A 116 18.56 -17.65 -0.36
N SER A 117 19.13 -16.58 0.20
CA SER A 117 20.34 -16.66 1.04
C SER A 117 20.03 -16.82 2.52
N LYS A 118 18.76 -16.67 2.94
CA LYS A 118 18.33 -16.61 4.34
C LYS A 118 19.05 -15.49 5.13
N MET A 119 19.25 -14.36 4.49
CA MET A 119 19.85 -13.18 5.10
C MET A 119 18.77 -12.10 5.32
N ALA A 120 18.88 -11.37 6.42
CA ALA A 120 18.07 -10.21 6.73
C ALA A 120 18.96 -9.02 7.08
N ILE A 121 18.71 -7.88 6.46
CA ILE A 121 19.35 -6.62 6.80
C ILE A 121 18.40 -5.86 7.71
N LYS A 122 18.84 -5.57 8.96
CA LYS A 122 18.11 -4.73 9.89
C LYS A 122 18.65 -3.30 9.83
N MET A 123 17.73 -2.35 9.59
CA MET A 123 17.99 -0.92 9.71
C MET A 123 17.10 -0.35 10.82
N ALA A 124 17.71 0.35 11.79
CA ALA A 124 16.93 1.01 12.83
C ALA A 124 16.17 2.20 12.22
N ILE A 125 14.90 2.32 12.55
CA ILE A 125 14.12 3.53 12.28
C ILE A 125 14.50 4.52 13.38
N GLY A 126 14.98 5.73 13.00
CA GLY A 126 15.36 6.76 13.98
C GLY A 126 14.18 7.12 14.89
N ALA A 127 14.49 7.52 16.13
CA ALA A 127 13.47 7.91 17.13
C ALA A 127 12.60 9.12 16.71
N ASP A 128 12.98 9.79 15.64
CA ASP A 128 12.29 10.87 14.91
C ASP A 128 11.64 10.39 13.59
N GLY A 129 11.80 9.10 13.28
CA GLY A 129 11.03 8.44 12.22
C GLY A 129 9.59 8.36 12.68
N SER A 130 8.81 9.36 12.31
CA SER A 130 7.36 9.38 12.45
C SER A 130 6.79 8.24 11.62
N GLY A 131 6.74 7.05 12.19
CA GLY A 131 5.93 5.97 11.67
C GLY A 131 4.47 6.35 11.88
N LEU A 132 3.93 7.16 10.98
CA LEU A 132 2.47 7.33 10.92
C LEU A 132 1.87 5.94 10.66
N SER A 133 0.83 5.60 11.40
CA SER A 133 0.05 4.41 11.06
C SER A 133 -0.57 4.60 9.67
N THR A 134 -0.83 3.52 8.98
CA THR A 134 -1.53 3.59 7.68
C THR A 134 -2.83 4.38 7.80
N GLN A 135 -3.50 4.30 8.94
CA GLN A 135 -4.72 5.04 9.23
C GLN A 135 -4.48 6.55 9.33
N GLU A 136 -3.40 6.99 9.99
CA GLU A 136 -3.04 8.41 10.07
C GLU A 136 -2.64 8.96 8.70
N MET A 137 -1.84 8.19 7.95
CA MET A 137 -1.46 8.55 6.57
C MET A 137 -2.69 8.69 5.68
N PHE A 138 -3.64 7.74 5.76
CA PHE A 138 -4.88 7.81 5.00
C PHE A 138 -5.72 9.03 5.41
N ALA A 139 -5.84 9.32 6.72
CA ALA A 139 -6.60 10.47 7.20
C ALA A 139 -6.05 11.81 6.71
N GLU A 140 -4.73 11.93 6.52
CA GLU A 140 -4.12 13.13 5.95
C GLU A 140 -4.40 13.28 4.45
N GLU A 141 -4.58 12.17 3.74
CA GLU A 141 -4.81 12.16 2.29
C GLU A 141 -6.28 11.98 1.88
N GLU A 142 -7.16 11.68 2.83
CA GLU A 142 -8.59 11.41 2.57
C GLU A 142 -9.24 12.48 1.70
N ALA A 143 -8.90 13.75 1.93
CA ALA A 143 -9.42 14.88 1.16
C ALA A 143 -9.09 14.82 -0.35
N ASN A 144 -8.02 14.12 -0.73
CA ASN A 144 -7.65 13.94 -2.14
C ASN A 144 -8.63 13.02 -2.88
N TYR A 145 -9.38 12.20 -2.15
CA TYR A 145 -10.30 11.21 -2.70
C TYR A 145 -11.79 11.56 -2.56
N GLU A 146 -12.12 12.73 -1.98
CA GLU A 146 -13.52 13.17 -1.81
C GLU A 146 -14.21 13.44 -3.15
N THR A 147 -13.46 13.91 -4.15
CA THR A 147 -13.99 14.28 -5.46
C THR A 147 -13.06 13.82 -6.57
N ALA A 148 -13.55 12.92 -7.41
CA ALA A 148 -12.82 12.50 -8.61
C ALA A 148 -12.76 13.67 -9.62
N VAL A 149 -11.61 13.86 -10.27
CA VAL A 149 -11.46 14.85 -11.35
C VAL A 149 -12.13 14.39 -12.63
N SER A 150 -12.28 13.07 -12.80
CA SER A 150 -12.94 12.45 -13.95
C SER A 150 -13.51 11.09 -13.53
N THR A 151 -14.64 10.69 -14.11
CA THR A 151 -15.24 9.37 -13.94
C THR A 151 -15.79 8.89 -15.28
N GLY A 152 -15.88 7.58 -15.47
CA GLY A 152 -16.43 7.01 -16.69
C GLY A 152 -16.17 5.50 -16.79
N ASP A 153 -16.32 4.99 -17.99
CA ASP A 153 -16.00 3.61 -18.32
C ASP A 153 -14.74 3.55 -19.16
N MET A 154 -13.87 2.57 -18.89
CA MET A 154 -12.66 2.33 -19.68
C MET A 154 -12.40 0.83 -19.86
N ASP A 155 -11.75 0.49 -20.97
CA ASP A 155 -11.34 -0.88 -21.23
C ASP A 155 -9.94 -1.15 -20.68
N VAL A 156 -9.83 -2.16 -19.82
CA VAL A 156 -8.55 -2.69 -19.33
C VAL A 156 -8.49 -4.18 -19.65
N ASN A 157 -7.52 -4.61 -20.41
CA ASN A 157 -7.31 -6.01 -20.80
C ASN A 157 -8.55 -6.65 -21.48
N GLY A 158 -9.32 -5.86 -22.26
CA GLY A 158 -10.48 -6.33 -23.02
C GLY A 158 -11.77 -6.48 -22.22
N LYS A 159 -11.81 -5.93 -21.02
CA LYS A 159 -13.01 -5.81 -20.18
C LYS A 159 -13.22 -4.36 -19.78
N THR A 160 -14.47 -3.91 -19.81
CA THR A 160 -14.86 -2.55 -19.42
C THR A 160 -15.06 -2.48 -17.91
N TYR A 161 -14.49 -1.45 -17.29
CA TYR A 161 -14.58 -1.13 -15.87
C TYR A 161 -15.02 0.32 -15.68
N PHE A 162 -15.81 0.59 -14.66
CA PHE A 162 -16.02 1.96 -14.18
C PHE A 162 -14.75 2.48 -13.53
N TYR A 163 -14.36 3.73 -13.78
CA TYR A 163 -13.20 4.32 -13.13
C TYR A 163 -13.52 5.66 -12.47
N GLU A 164 -12.75 5.96 -11.43
CA GLU A 164 -12.60 7.27 -10.81
C GLU A 164 -11.14 7.70 -10.93
N GLU A 165 -10.89 8.91 -11.42
CA GLU A 165 -9.56 9.49 -11.59
C GLU A 165 -9.30 10.58 -10.56
N PHE A 166 -8.12 10.55 -9.98
CA PHE A 166 -7.63 11.53 -9.01
C PHE A 166 -6.26 12.04 -9.44
N ILE A 167 -5.91 13.25 -9.03
CA ILE A 167 -4.57 13.80 -9.17
C ILE A 167 -3.95 13.84 -7.77
N VAL A 168 -2.93 13.04 -7.56
CA VAL A 168 -2.18 12.96 -6.30
C VAL A 168 -0.74 13.35 -6.60
N GLU A 169 -0.25 14.42 -6.01
CA GLU A 169 1.11 14.95 -6.24
C GLU A 169 1.48 15.11 -7.74
N ASP A 170 0.55 15.67 -8.55
CA ASP A 170 0.69 15.84 -10.00
C ASP A 170 0.70 14.53 -10.82
N ILE A 171 0.40 13.39 -10.19
CA ILE A 171 0.29 12.08 -10.83
C ILE A 171 -1.20 11.76 -11.04
N SER A 172 -1.57 11.36 -12.27
CA SER A 172 -2.91 10.83 -12.54
C SER A 172 -3.00 9.39 -12.05
N VAL A 173 -3.98 9.13 -11.19
CA VAL A 173 -4.28 7.78 -10.68
C VAL A 173 -5.75 7.46 -10.97
N LYS A 174 -6.01 6.35 -11.67
CA LYS A 174 -7.36 5.85 -11.94
C LYS A 174 -7.60 4.55 -11.17
N TYR A 175 -8.65 4.54 -10.38
CA TYR A 175 -9.13 3.35 -9.66
C TYR A 175 -10.29 2.74 -10.43
N CYS A 176 -10.13 1.50 -10.88
CA CYS A 176 -11.07 0.82 -11.76
C CYS A 176 -11.84 -0.25 -11.01
N PHE A 177 -13.17 -0.24 -11.14
CA PHE A 177 -14.08 -1.07 -10.39
C PHE A 177 -14.90 -2.01 -11.28
N ASP A 178 -15.13 -3.24 -10.77
CA ASP A 178 -16.14 -4.18 -11.24
C ASP A 178 -17.21 -4.31 -10.16
N GLY A 179 -18.33 -3.62 -10.31
CA GLY A 179 -19.27 -3.43 -9.22
C GLY A 179 -18.61 -2.62 -8.08
N ASP A 180 -18.53 -3.20 -6.89
CA ASP A 180 -17.93 -2.56 -5.72
C ASP A 180 -16.49 -3.04 -5.44
N ASP A 181 -15.98 -3.93 -6.26
CA ASP A 181 -14.61 -4.44 -6.13
C ASP A 181 -13.64 -3.62 -6.97
N MET A 182 -12.61 -3.09 -6.36
CA MET A 182 -11.47 -2.50 -7.08
C MET A 182 -10.67 -3.60 -7.77
N LYS A 183 -10.46 -3.44 -9.08
CA LYS A 183 -9.76 -4.43 -9.91
C LYS A 183 -8.43 -3.93 -10.46
N TYR A 184 -8.34 -2.64 -10.75
CA TYR A 184 -7.11 -2.05 -11.25
C TYR A 184 -6.84 -0.70 -10.61
N ILE A 185 -5.55 -0.41 -10.44
CA ILE A 185 -5.02 0.93 -10.20
C ILE A 185 -4.11 1.25 -11.38
N LEU A 186 -4.47 2.30 -12.14
CA LEU A 186 -3.70 2.76 -13.28
C LEU A 186 -3.03 4.07 -12.88
N THR A 187 -1.72 4.11 -13.01
CA THR A 187 -0.92 5.30 -12.69
C THR A 187 -0.21 5.77 -13.94
N GLU A 188 -0.33 7.04 -14.26
CA GLU A 188 0.40 7.68 -15.35
C GLU A 188 1.36 8.72 -14.80
N ALA A 189 2.67 8.47 -14.95
CA ALA A 189 3.72 9.36 -14.53
C ALA A 189 4.81 9.44 -15.60
N GLU A 190 5.24 10.65 -15.97
CA GLU A 190 6.34 10.89 -16.94
C GLU A 190 6.14 10.19 -18.30
N GLY A 191 4.87 9.94 -18.68
CA GLY A 191 4.53 9.26 -19.95
C GLY A 191 4.67 7.73 -19.90
N MET A 192 4.82 7.16 -18.72
CA MET A 192 4.69 5.73 -18.45
C MET A 192 3.35 5.45 -17.79
N GLU A 193 2.62 4.47 -18.32
CA GLU A 193 1.41 3.95 -17.70
C GLU A 193 1.71 2.62 -17.03
N ILE A 194 1.34 2.48 -15.78
CA ILE A 194 1.43 1.23 -15.02
C ILE A 194 0.02 0.82 -14.64
N ALA A 195 -0.37 -0.38 -15.06
CA ALA A 195 -1.63 -1.00 -14.68
C ALA A 195 -1.37 -2.08 -13.64
N MET A 196 -1.76 -1.81 -12.38
CA MET A 196 -1.69 -2.78 -11.31
C MET A 196 -3.06 -3.46 -11.16
N GLU A 197 -3.10 -4.77 -11.33
CA GLU A 197 -4.28 -5.60 -11.06
C GLU A 197 -4.34 -5.94 -9.58
N ILE A 198 -5.47 -5.66 -8.94
CA ILE A 198 -5.77 -6.09 -7.57
C ILE A 198 -6.39 -7.48 -7.63
N ILE A 199 -5.66 -8.48 -7.18
CA ILE A 199 -6.08 -9.89 -7.17
C ILE A 199 -7.02 -10.13 -5.99
N SER A 200 -6.60 -9.66 -4.80
CA SER A 200 -7.42 -9.74 -3.59
C SER A 200 -7.12 -8.58 -2.65
N MET A 201 -8.11 -8.21 -1.84
CA MET A 201 -7.96 -7.31 -0.71
C MET A 201 -8.88 -7.80 0.40
N GLU A 202 -8.32 -8.06 1.59
CA GLU A 202 -9.02 -8.65 2.72
C GLU A 202 -8.74 -7.88 3.99
N LYS A 203 -9.71 -7.87 4.93
CA LYS A 203 -9.54 -7.28 6.25
C LYS A 203 -8.73 -8.22 7.14
N GLY A 204 -7.88 -7.63 7.98
CA GLY A 204 -7.02 -8.33 8.90
C GLY A 204 -5.69 -8.70 8.29
N ALA A 205 -4.71 -8.95 9.16
CA ALA A 205 -3.38 -9.43 8.81
C ALA A 205 -2.90 -10.43 9.87
N ASP A 206 -2.13 -11.43 9.44
CA ASP A 206 -1.53 -12.39 10.37
C ASP A 206 -0.31 -11.76 11.05
N ALA A 207 -0.30 -11.74 12.38
CA ALA A 207 0.77 -11.16 13.17
C ALA A 207 2.14 -11.81 12.92
N ASP A 208 2.16 -13.07 12.50
CA ASP A 208 3.41 -13.79 12.19
C ASP A 208 4.14 -13.23 10.95
N LEU A 209 3.43 -12.46 10.10
CA LEU A 209 4.04 -11.80 8.94
C LEU A 209 5.00 -10.68 9.33
N PHE A 210 4.81 -10.03 10.48
CA PHE A 210 5.60 -8.88 10.92
C PHE A 210 6.84 -9.28 11.72
N VAL A 211 7.18 -10.57 11.75
CA VAL A 211 8.34 -11.10 12.45
C VAL A 211 9.32 -11.71 11.44
N VAL A 212 10.62 -11.44 11.62
CA VAL A 212 11.64 -12.12 10.80
C VAL A 212 11.55 -13.63 11.05
N PRO A 213 11.32 -14.44 10.01
CA PRO A 213 11.16 -15.88 10.18
C PRO A 213 12.42 -16.55 10.74
N ASP A 214 12.24 -17.67 11.45
CA ASP A 214 13.34 -18.47 11.96
C ASP A 214 14.31 -18.90 10.83
N GLY A 215 15.60 -18.94 11.17
CA GLY A 215 16.65 -19.40 10.27
C GLY A 215 17.25 -18.32 9.37
N TYR A 216 16.84 -17.05 9.54
CA TYR A 216 17.53 -15.93 8.90
C TYR A 216 18.72 -15.46 9.74
N GLU A 217 19.84 -15.16 9.07
CA GLU A 217 20.97 -14.45 9.67
C GLU A 217 20.71 -12.94 9.58
N VAL A 218 20.59 -12.28 10.75
CA VAL A 218 20.27 -10.85 10.80
C VAL A 218 21.55 -10.04 10.94
N MET A 219 21.82 -9.19 9.95
CA MET A 219 22.88 -8.17 9.98
C MET A 219 22.27 -6.82 10.34
N ALA A 220 22.79 -6.15 11.36
CA ALA A 220 22.36 -4.82 11.79
C ALA A 220 23.38 -3.75 11.38
N PHE A 221 22.86 -2.60 10.92
CA PHE A 221 23.64 -1.43 10.54
C PHE A 221 23.18 -0.20 11.32
#